data_d0a4c429feec5b180dd8cbcd14bf4a80
#
_entry.id   d0a4c429feec5b180dd8cbcd14bf4a80
#
_cell.length_a   1.000
_cell.length_b   1.000
_cell.length_c   1.000
_cell.angle_alpha   90.00
_cell.angle_beta   90.00
_cell.angle_gamma   90.00
#
_symmetry.space_group_name_H-M   'P 1'
#
loop_
_entity.id
_entity.type
_entity.pdbx_description
1 polymer ?
#
loop_
_entity_poly.entity_id
_entity_poly.type
_entity_poly.pdbx_seq_one_letter_code
_entity_poly.pdbx_strand_id
1 'polypeptide(L)'
;MTIFNDSGEMTVPAASRHRSSRSGRRILLDKSWAQHLGVHRTGGAYRISRRELASRVQHAQQDQPIFREWEIDPAHTNVSFITRHLMLAKVRGGFRDFAGTFHVGEAPEDSWVEITIDAASIDTGLPVRDDHLRSPDFLDVRNHPHLSFRSTRLERQDEGSFKMTGDLTIRGVTRPVTLDLHYLGAARDPCGTLKAAFEAKAQINREDFGLTWNRALESGGLLVDRHVNLEIEAQAVPKTRVPAA
;
A
#
# COMPACT_ATOMS: atom_id res chain seq x y z
N MET A 1 27.13 -3.40 -10.00
CA MET A 1 27.88 -2.22 -9.56
C MET A 1 27.78 -1.20 -10.68
N THR A 2 26.95 -0.20 -10.48
CA THR A 2 26.77 0.89 -11.46
C THR A 2 27.85 1.90 -11.17
N ILE A 3 28.76 2.15 -12.12
CA ILE A 3 29.86 3.09 -11.95
C ILE A 3 29.56 4.31 -12.83
N PHE A 4 29.52 5.47 -12.20
CA PHE A 4 29.51 6.76 -12.92
C PHE A 4 30.95 7.21 -13.09
N ASN A 5 31.29 7.69 -14.28
CA ASN A 5 32.58 8.34 -14.52
C ASN A 5 32.53 9.82 -14.14
N ASP A 6 33.69 10.48 -14.08
CA ASP A 6 33.83 11.91 -13.72
C ASP A 6 33.08 12.87 -14.66
N SER A 7 32.65 12.42 -15.85
CA SER A 7 31.82 13.17 -16.80
C SER A 7 30.30 12.94 -16.61
N GLY A 8 29.90 12.16 -15.58
CA GLY A 8 28.49 11.92 -15.27
C GLY A 8 27.77 10.94 -16.19
N GLU A 9 28.50 10.12 -16.96
CA GLU A 9 27.95 9.06 -17.80
C GLU A 9 27.81 7.73 -17.03
N MET A 10 26.71 7.04 -17.22
CA MET A 10 26.44 5.72 -16.67
C MET A 10 26.86 4.63 -17.65
N THR A 11 27.78 3.75 -17.24
CA THR A 11 28.19 2.59 -18.03
C THR A 11 27.74 1.30 -17.33
N VAL A 12 26.94 0.48 -18.03
CA VAL A 12 26.55 -0.86 -17.58
C VAL A 12 27.34 -1.88 -18.42
N PRO A 13 28.29 -2.63 -17.82
CA PRO A 13 29.05 -3.63 -18.56
C PRO A 13 28.17 -4.81 -18.97
N ALA A 14 28.34 -5.32 -20.17
CA ALA A 14 27.74 -6.57 -20.62
C ALA A 14 28.29 -7.72 -19.76
N ALA A 15 27.41 -8.54 -19.21
CA ALA A 15 27.72 -9.60 -18.27
C ALA A 15 28.76 -10.58 -18.84
N SER A 16 29.93 -10.62 -18.24
CA SER A 16 30.86 -11.74 -18.35
C SER A 16 30.55 -12.78 -17.29
N ARG A 17 30.49 -14.05 -17.69
CA ARG A 17 30.27 -15.19 -16.82
C ARG A 17 31.48 -15.37 -15.89
N HIS A 18 31.34 -15.05 -14.61
CA HIS A 18 32.20 -15.59 -13.57
C HIS A 18 31.36 -15.97 -12.33
N ARG A 19 31.53 -17.26 -11.95
CA ARG A 19 31.00 -17.81 -10.71
C ARG A 19 31.77 -17.23 -9.52
N SER A 20 31.07 -16.72 -8.53
CA SER A 20 31.42 -16.93 -7.11
C SER A 20 30.34 -16.36 -6.17
N SER A 21 30.12 -17.08 -5.11
CA SER A 21 29.13 -17.01 -4.03
C SER A 21 29.14 -15.72 -3.23
N ARG A 22 27.97 -15.22 -2.87
CA ARG A 22 27.40 -14.80 -1.60
C ARG A 22 26.36 -13.69 -1.75
N SER A 23 25.16 -14.01 -1.30
CA SER A 23 24.07 -13.17 -0.81
C SER A 23 24.11 -11.65 -1.13
N GLY A 24 23.42 -11.27 -2.20
CA GLY A 24 23.03 -9.92 -2.54
C GLY A 24 21.98 -10.03 -3.62
N ARG A 25 20.77 -9.55 -3.41
CA ARG A 25 19.71 -9.56 -4.44
C ARG A 25 20.19 -8.78 -5.65
N ARG A 26 20.61 -9.49 -6.70
CA ARG A 26 20.87 -8.91 -8.02
C ARG A 26 19.52 -8.64 -8.67
N ILE A 27 19.20 -7.39 -8.90
CA ILE A 27 18.18 -7.00 -9.88
C ILE A 27 18.80 -7.32 -11.25
N LEU A 28 18.35 -8.40 -11.87
CA LEU A 28 18.63 -8.69 -13.27
C LEU A 28 17.81 -7.72 -14.12
N LEU A 29 18.39 -6.62 -14.52
CA LEU A 29 17.81 -5.75 -15.54
C LEU A 29 17.85 -6.52 -16.87
N ASP A 30 16.70 -6.99 -17.32
CA ASP A 30 16.47 -7.59 -18.63
C ASP A 30 16.72 -6.55 -19.75
N LYS A 31 17.05 -7.03 -20.94
CA LYS A 31 17.34 -6.20 -22.12
C LYS A 31 16.14 -5.36 -22.59
N SER A 32 14.93 -5.65 -22.11
CA SER A 32 13.69 -4.97 -22.48
C SER A 32 13.64 -3.49 -22.05
N TRP A 33 14.27 -3.13 -20.91
CA TRP A 33 14.29 -1.75 -20.41
C TRP A 33 14.97 -0.76 -21.37
N ALA A 34 16.03 -1.22 -22.06
CA ALA A 34 16.80 -0.39 -23.00
C ALA A 34 15.98 -0.04 -24.26
N GLN A 35 15.11 -0.96 -24.71
CA GLN A 35 14.23 -0.74 -25.86
C GLN A 35 13.10 0.26 -25.50
N HIS A 36 12.53 0.16 -24.29
CA HIS A 36 11.49 1.07 -23.83
C HIS A 36 11.96 2.51 -23.65
N LEU A 37 13.24 2.69 -23.30
CA LEU A 37 13.84 4.02 -23.15
C LEU A 37 14.53 4.52 -24.45
N GLY A 38 14.44 3.79 -25.56
CA GLY A 38 15.05 4.16 -26.84
C GLY A 38 16.57 4.33 -26.74
N VAL A 39 17.23 3.57 -25.88
CA VAL A 39 18.69 3.62 -25.68
C VAL A 39 19.35 2.70 -26.69
N HIS A 40 20.13 3.26 -27.62
CA HIS A 40 20.82 2.48 -28.63
C HIS A 40 22.16 1.95 -28.15
N ARG A 41 22.50 0.74 -28.58
CA ARG A 41 23.78 0.08 -28.27
C ARG A 41 24.90 0.59 -29.20
N THR A 42 25.90 1.22 -28.64
CA THR A 42 27.11 1.58 -29.33
C THR A 42 28.32 0.96 -28.63
N GLY A 43 29.10 0.17 -29.35
CA GLY A 43 30.37 -0.36 -28.81
C GLY A 43 30.27 -1.29 -27.62
N GLY A 44 29.19 -2.11 -27.48
CA GLY A 44 29.09 -3.12 -26.43
C GLY A 44 28.53 -2.63 -25.08
N ALA A 45 28.26 -1.33 -24.91
CA ALA A 45 27.68 -0.74 -23.72
C ALA A 45 26.48 0.16 -24.05
N TYR A 46 25.53 0.29 -23.10
CA TYR A 46 24.46 1.26 -23.23
C TYR A 46 24.93 2.59 -22.60
N ARG A 47 24.85 3.68 -23.35
CA ARG A 47 25.21 5.01 -22.87
C ARG A 47 24.02 5.95 -22.97
N ILE A 48 23.68 6.59 -21.88
CA ILE A 48 22.69 7.66 -21.78
C ILE A 48 23.18 8.68 -20.75
N SER A 49 23.11 9.95 -21.05
CA SER A 49 23.49 10.98 -20.09
C SER A 49 22.43 11.11 -18.98
N ARG A 50 22.85 11.53 -17.77
CA ARG A 50 21.93 11.78 -16.66
C ARG A 50 20.79 12.75 -17.04
N ARG A 51 21.11 13.77 -17.82
CA ARG A 51 20.17 14.79 -18.28
C ARG A 51 19.14 14.22 -19.24
N GLU A 52 19.58 13.35 -20.15
CA GLU A 52 18.72 12.69 -21.13
C GLU A 52 17.85 11.61 -20.48
N LEU A 53 18.40 10.84 -19.51
CA LEU A 53 17.63 9.90 -18.70
C LEU A 53 16.55 10.63 -17.88
N ALA A 54 16.91 11.72 -17.20
CA ALA A 54 15.96 12.53 -16.43
C ALA A 54 14.87 13.13 -17.32
N SER A 55 15.24 13.68 -18.50
CA SER A 55 14.28 14.20 -19.47
C SER A 55 13.31 13.12 -19.97
N ARG A 56 13.82 11.92 -20.30
CA ARG A 56 12.99 10.82 -20.78
C ARG A 56 12.07 10.25 -19.69
N VAL A 57 12.58 10.19 -18.46
CA VAL A 57 11.75 9.81 -17.29
C VAL A 57 10.64 10.84 -17.08
N GLN A 58 10.94 12.13 -17.15
CA GLN A 58 9.92 13.18 -17.05
C GLN A 58 8.90 13.12 -18.20
N HIS A 59 9.32 12.92 -19.45
CA HIS A 59 8.39 12.77 -20.58
C HIS A 59 7.53 11.50 -20.46
N ALA A 60 8.11 10.38 -20.03
CA ALA A 60 7.36 9.14 -19.79
C ALA A 60 6.33 9.28 -18.66
N GLN A 61 6.55 10.19 -17.71
CA GLN A 61 5.58 10.53 -16.68
C GLN A 61 4.47 11.47 -17.18
N GLN A 62 4.77 12.33 -18.17
CA GLN A 62 3.79 13.28 -18.75
C GLN A 62 2.84 12.64 -19.77
N ASP A 63 3.24 11.56 -20.44
CA ASP A 63 2.44 10.83 -21.44
C ASP A 63 1.56 9.71 -20.81
N GLN A 64 1.51 9.58 -19.49
CA GLN A 64 0.64 8.60 -18.87
C GLN A 64 -0.81 9.08 -18.97
N PRO A 65 -1.73 8.24 -19.51
CA PRO A 65 -3.15 8.60 -19.49
C PRO A 65 -3.57 8.85 -18.03
N ILE A 66 -4.24 9.98 -17.80
CA ILE A 66 -4.79 10.31 -16.48
C ILE A 66 -5.96 9.36 -16.22
N PHE A 67 -5.68 8.28 -15.52
CA PHE A 67 -6.74 7.41 -15.02
C PHE A 67 -7.36 8.07 -13.79
N ARG A 68 -8.66 8.31 -13.84
CA ARG A 68 -9.38 8.90 -12.71
C ARG A 68 -9.91 7.83 -11.76
N GLU A 69 -10.29 6.67 -12.28
CA GLU A 69 -10.84 5.56 -11.49
C GLU A 69 -9.81 4.45 -11.35
N TRP A 70 -9.62 3.99 -10.12
CA TRP A 70 -8.69 2.95 -9.75
C TRP A 70 -9.38 1.90 -8.89
N GLU A 71 -8.90 0.69 -8.95
CA GLU A 71 -9.35 -0.44 -8.14
C GLU A 71 -8.17 -1.00 -7.36
N ILE A 72 -8.38 -1.28 -6.07
CA ILE A 72 -7.38 -1.91 -5.22
C ILE A 72 -7.06 -3.30 -5.77
N ASP A 73 -5.78 -3.64 -5.88
CA ASP A 73 -5.28 -4.97 -6.24
C ASP A 73 -5.10 -5.81 -4.96
N PRO A 74 -6.03 -6.73 -4.61
CA PRO A 74 -5.95 -7.48 -3.35
C PRO A 74 -4.73 -8.40 -3.28
N ALA A 75 -4.20 -8.85 -4.43
CA ALA A 75 -3.06 -9.75 -4.47
C ALA A 75 -1.75 -9.07 -4.03
N HIS A 76 -1.70 -7.73 -4.11
CA HIS A 76 -0.51 -6.93 -3.78
C HIS A 76 -0.81 -5.87 -2.72
N THR A 77 -1.88 -6.02 -1.98
CA THR A 77 -2.30 -5.11 -0.91
C THR A 77 -2.31 -5.84 0.43
N ASN A 78 -1.84 -5.18 1.46
CA ASN A 78 -1.84 -5.68 2.83
C ASN A 78 -2.59 -4.68 3.72
N VAL A 79 -3.67 -5.15 4.35
CA VAL A 79 -4.44 -4.39 5.34
C VAL A 79 -4.18 -5.01 6.70
N SER A 80 -3.31 -4.39 7.49
CA SER A 80 -2.83 -4.93 8.76
C SER A 80 -3.08 -4.00 9.94
N PHE A 81 -3.06 -4.60 11.12
CA PHE A 81 -3.16 -3.89 12.39
C PHE A 81 -2.17 -4.43 13.42
N ILE A 82 -1.80 -3.56 14.36
CA ILE A 82 -0.91 -3.91 15.47
C ILE A 82 -1.52 -3.39 16.77
N THR A 83 -1.63 -4.26 17.77
CA THR A 83 -1.96 -3.89 19.15
C THR A 83 -0.96 -4.48 20.12
N ARG A 84 -1.05 -4.12 21.42
CA ARG A 84 -0.22 -4.70 22.47
C ARG A 84 -1.00 -5.68 23.31
N HIS A 85 -0.37 -6.82 23.62
CA HIS A 85 -0.85 -7.82 24.55
C HIS A 85 -0.01 -7.74 25.83
N LEU A 86 -0.68 -7.78 26.99
CA LEU A 86 -0.04 -7.59 28.30
C LEU A 86 0.74 -6.27 28.43
N MET A 87 0.37 -5.24 27.64
CA MET A 87 1.11 -3.98 27.51
C MET A 87 2.56 -4.11 27.00
N LEU A 88 3.00 -5.32 26.66
CA LEU A 88 4.39 -5.64 26.32
C LEU A 88 4.55 -6.08 24.87
N ALA A 89 3.96 -7.21 24.50
CA ALA A 89 4.18 -7.86 23.22
C ALA A 89 3.28 -7.27 22.13
N LYS A 90 3.85 -7.02 20.95
CA LYS A 90 3.06 -6.65 19.78
C LYS A 90 2.38 -7.87 19.19
N VAL A 91 1.07 -7.80 19.04
CA VAL A 91 0.27 -8.74 18.25
C VAL A 91 -0.04 -8.06 16.93
N ARG A 92 0.27 -8.77 15.84
CA ARG A 92 -0.06 -8.37 14.48
C ARG A 92 -1.18 -9.23 13.94
N GLY A 93 -2.04 -8.64 13.16
CA GLY A 93 -3.06 -9.32 12.38
C GLY A 93 -3.37 -8.52 11.12
N GLY A 94 -4.21 -9.06 10.28
CA GLY A 94 -4.68 -8.40 9.06
C GLY A 94 -6.01 -8.96 8.62
N PHE A 95 -6.50 -8.45 7.49
CA PHE A 95 -7.68 -8.95 6.81
C PHE A 95 -7.28 -9.47 5.44
N ARG A 96 -7.86 -10.60 5.04
CA ARG A 96 -7.53 -11.29 3.79
C ARG A 96 -8.44 -10.90 2.63
N ASP A 97 -9.70 -10.56 2.95
CA ASP A 97 -10.73 -10.26 1.96
C ASP A 97 -11.19 -8.81 2.10
N PHE A 98 -10.91 -8.03 1.09
CA PHE A 98 -11.29 -6.64 0.99
C PHE A 98 -11.38 -6.23 -0.49
N ALA A 99 -12.15 -5.19 -0.74
CA ALA A 99 -12.23 -4.53 -2.04
C ALA A 99 -12.29 -3.02 -1.85
N GLY A 100 -11.83 -2.27 -2.84
CA GLY A 100 -11.88 -0.83 -2.77
C GLY A 100 -11.66 -0.19 -4.12
N THR A 101 -12.19 1.01 -4.24
CA THR A 101 -12.01 1.89 -5.38
C THR A 101 -11.60 3.27 -4.91
N PHE A 102 -10.85 3.98 -5.73
CA PHE A 102 -10.60 5.39 -5.49
C PHE A 102 -10.64 6.19 -6.78
N HIS A 103 -11.01 7.42 -6.63
CA HIS A 103 -11.03 8.42 -7.69
C HIS A 103 -9.92 9.43 -7.47
N VAL A 104 -9.19 9.75 -8.54
CA VAL A 104 -8.19 10.82 -8.55
C VAL A 104 -8.79 12.02 -9.27
N GLY A 105 -9.08 13.07 -8.53
CA GLY A 105 -9.58 14.34 -9.04
C GLY A 105 -8.49 15.21 -9.65
N GLU A 106 -8.87 16.41 -10.10
CA GLU A 106 -7.91 17.43 -10.58
C GLU A 106 -7.16 18.06 -9.41
N ALA A 107 -7.84 18.22 -8.29
CA ALA A 107 -7.24 18.64 -7.01
C ALA A 107 -7.38 17.48 -6.00
N PRO A 108 -6.53 17.46 -4.94
CA PRO A 108 -6.65 16.45 -3.88
C PRO A 108 -8.04 16.40 -3.26
N GLU A 109 -8.68 17.54 -3.10
CA GLU A 109 -10.01 17.69 -2.50
C GLU A 109 -11.11 16.99 -3.31
N ASP A 110 -10.91 16.83 -4.61
CA ASP A 110 -11.83 16.13 -5.52
C ASP A 110 -11.61 14.62 -5.54
N SER A 111 -10.59 14.14 -4.83
CA SER A 111 -10.22 12.74 -4.77
C SER A 111 -10.90 12.04 -3.60
N TRP A 112 -11.31 10.79 -3.81
CA TRP A 112 -11.92 9.99 -2.75
C TRP A 112 -11.50 8.52 -2.85
N VAL A 113 -11.63 7.82 -1.73
CA VAL A 113 -11.44 6.37 -1.62
C VAL A 113 -12.59 5.75 -0.84
N GLU A 114 -13.00 4.56 -1.26
CA GLU A 114 -13.99 3.74 -0.57
C GLU A 114 -13.48 2.31 -0.52
N ILE A 115 -13.47 1.72 0.69
CA ILE A 115 -12.97 0.37 0.95
C ILE A 115 -13.99 -0.37 1.81
N THR A 116 -14.24 -1.63 1.45
CA THR A 116 -15.01 -2.59 2.23
C THR A 116 -14.13 -3.79 2.54
N ILE A 117 -14.17 -4.25 3.79
CA ILE A 117 -13.37 -5.35 4.31
C ILE A 117 -14.33 -6.40 4.89
N ASP A 118 -14.18 -7.66 4.52
CA ASP A 118 -14.88 -8.76 5.18
C ASP A 118 -14.32 -8.96 6.59
N ALA A 119 -15.14 -8.72 7.60
CA ALA A 119 -14.75 -8.85 9.00
C ALA A 119 -14.35 -10.29 9.38
N ALA A 120 -14.95 -11.29 8.72
CA ALA A 120 -14.64 -12.71 8.98
C ALA A 120 -13.27 -13.11 8.45
N SER A 121 -12.68 -12.32 7.53
CA SER A 121 -11.36 -12.57 6.96
C SER A 121 -10.18 -12.23 7.88
N ILE A 122 -10.46 -11.81 9.13
CA ILE A 122 -9.43 -11.49 10.11
C ILE A 122 -8.52 -12.70 10.37
N ASP A 123 -7.22 -12.45 10.33
CA ASP A 123 -6.17 -13.45 10.51
C ASP A 123 -5.02 -12.87 11.33
N THR A 124 -4.71 -13.49 12.46
CA THR A 124 -3.57 -13.14 13.31
C THR A 124 -2.54 -14.28 13.38
N GLY A 125 -2.74 -15.35 12.59
CA GLY A 125 -1.91 -16.55 12.60
C GLY A 125 -2.18 -17.50 13.76
N LEU A 126 -3.26 -17.29 14.54
CA LEU A 126 -3.67 -18.16 15.64
C LEU A 126 -5.20 -18.39 15.61
N PRO A 127 -5.69 -19.54 15.10
CA PRO A 127 -7.11 -19.79 14.87
C PRO A 127 -8.01 -19.52 16.08
N VAL A 128 -7.61 -19.95 17.29
CA VAL A 128 -8.40 -19.73 18.52
C VAL A 128 -8.58 -18.24 18.82
N ARG A 129 -7.58 -17.42 18.56
CA ARG A 129 -7.66 -15.97 18.71
C ARG A 129 -8.55 -15.37 17.62
N ASP A 130 -8.41 -15.83 16.39
CA ASP A 130 -9.18 -15.34 15.26
C ASP A 130 -10.67 -15.63 15.46
N ASP A 131 -11.02 -16.80 15.97
CA ASP A 131 -12.40 -17.15 16.31
C ASP A 131 -12.96 -16.24 17.42
N HIS A 132 -12.15 -15.91 18.43
CA HIS A 132 -12.55 -14.97 19.48
C HIS A 132 -12.71 -13.54 18.92
N LEU A 133 -11.83 -13.11 18.02
CA LEU A 133 -11.95 -11.79 17.36
C LEU A 133 -13.21 -11.68 16.48
N ARG A 134 -13.70 -12.79 15.93
CA ARG A 134 -14.96 -12.85 15.15
C ARG A 134 -16.20 -12.86 16.03
N SER A 135 -16.08 -13.20 17.31
CA SER A 135 -17.20 -13.35 18.25
C SER A 135 -17.84 -12.00 18.63
N PRO A 136 -19.02 -12.02 19.33
CA PRO A 136 -19.67 -10.82 19.86
C PRO A 136 -18.82 -10.01 20.85
N ASP A 137 -17.80 -10.60 21.46
CA ASP A 137 -16.86 -9.88 22.33
C ASP A 137 -16.05 -8.82 21.56
N PHE A 138 -15.84 -9.03 20.24
CA PHE A 138 -15.07 -8.14 19.38
C PHE A 138 -15.86 -7.71 18.14
N LEU A 139 -15.55 -8.28 16.96
CA LEU A 139 -16.09 -7.80 15.67
C LEU A 139 -17.55 -8.17 15.45
N ASP A 140 -18.05 -9.22 16.11
CA ASP A 140 -19.43 -9.71 15.96
C ASP A 140 -19.83 -9.89 14.48
N VAL A 141 -19.01 -10.64 13.77
CA VAL A 141 -19.09 -10.74 12.30
C VAL A 141 -20.42 -11.25 11.76
N ARG A 142 -21.22 -11.94 12.60
CA ARG A 142 -22.56 -12.40 12.23
C ARG A 142 -23.54 -11.25 12.04
N ASN A 143 -23.44 -10.23 12.90
CA ASN A 143 -24.31 -9.04 12.87
C ASN A 143 -23.66 -7.89 12.10
N HIS A 144 -22.32 -7.88 12.00
CA HIS A 144 -21.52 -6.84 11.37
C HIS A 144 -20.49 -7.48 10.42
N PRO A 145 -20.92 -7.99 9.25
CA PRO A 145 -20.05 -8.75 8.35
C PRO A 145 -18.94 -7.91 7.70
N HIS A 146 -19.08 -6.57 7.69
CA HIS A 146 -18.13 -5.71 7.01
C HIS A 146 -17.62 -4.58 7.90
N LEU A 147 -16.33 -4.24 7.71
CA LEU A 147 -15.78 -2.96 8.06
C LEU A 147 -15.76 -2.12 6.79
N SER A 148 -15.90 -0.80 6.90
CA SER A 148 -15.81 0.09 5.75
C SER A 148 -15.08 1.39 6.09
N PHE A 149 -14.42 1.96 5.09
CA PHE A 149 -13.83 3.29 5.17
C PHE A 149 -14.22 4.07 3.92
N ARG A 150 -14.67 5.33 4.12
CA ARG A 150 -14.94 6.28 3.06
C ARG A 150 -14.28 7.60 3.38
N SER A 151 -13.36 8.05 2.52
CA SER A 151 -12.71 9.34 2.72
C SER A 151 -13.71 10.49 2.56
N THR A 152 -13.55 11.50 3.40
CA THR A 152 -14.34 12.75 3.36
C THR A 152 -13.47 13.94 3.00
N ARG A 153 -12.14 13.82 3.18
CA ARG A 153 -11.19 14.90 2.92
C ARG A 153 -9.80 14.35 2.65
N LEU A 154 -9.13 14.93 1.65
CA LEU A 154 -7.72 14.65 1.34
C LEU A 154 -6.96 15.99 1.30
N GLU A 155 -5.95 16.14 2.15
CA GLU A 155 -5.15 17.35 2.26
C GLU A 155 -3.69 17.03 1.96
N ARG A 156 -3.12 17.73 0.99
CA ARG A 156 -1.70 17.61 0.69
C ARG A 156 -0.88 18.22 1.84
N GLN A 157 0.14 17.50 2.30
CA GLN A 157 1.11 17.96 3.29
C GLN A 157 2.42 18.34 2.59
N ASP A 158 2.99 17.38 1.85
CA ASP A 158 4.22 17.55 1.08
C ASP A 158 4.10 16.79 -0.26
N GLU A 159 5.19 16.73 -1.03
CA GLU A 159 5.24 15.93 -2.26
C GLU A 159 5.03 14.45 -1.95
N GLY A 160 3.95 13.88 -2.47
CA GLY A 160 3.57 12.49 -2.25
C GLY A 160 2.98 12.19 -0.86
N SER A 161 2.86 13.17 0.05
CA SER A 161 2.35 12.99 1.41
C SER A 161 1.03 13.72 1.62
N PHE A 162 0.06 13.03 2.23
CA PHE A 162 -1.31 13.53 2.42
C PHE A 162 -1.84 13.16 3.80
N LYS A 163 -2.75 13.99 4.31
CA LYS A 163 -3.67 13.63 5.39
C LYS A 163 -5.01 13.26 4.78
N MET A 164 -5.43 12.01 5.00
CA MET A 164 -6.72 11.52 4.52
C MET A 164 -7.65 11.30 5.69
N THR A 165 -8.67 12.13 5.82
CA THR A 165 -9.73 11.96 6.82
C THR A 165 -10.92 11.26 6.18
N GLY A 166 -11.55 10.34 6.91
CA GLY A 166 -12.72 9.61 6.45
C GLY A 166 -13.48 8.93 7.56
N ASP A 167 -14.65 8.44 7.22
CA ASP A 167 -15.54 7.72 8.11
C ASP A 167 -15.17 6.23 8.12
N LEU A 168 -14.62 5.77 9.24
CA LEU A 168 -14.35 4.35 9.50
C LEU A 168 -15.50 3.74 10.26
N THR A 169 -16.06 2.65 9.73
CA THR A 169 -17.12 1.88 10.39
C THR A 169 -16.56 0.52 10.82
N ILE A 170 -16.65 0.23 12.12
CA ILE A 170 -16.33 -1.07 12.71
C ILE A 170 -17.50 -1.48 13.63
N ARG A 171 -17.97 -2.72 13.51
CA ARG A 171 -19.08 -3.24 14.34
C ARG A 171 -20.32 -2.32 14.32
N GLY A 172 -20.65 -1.73 13.17
CA GLY A 172 -21.76 -0.81 13.00
C GLY A 172 -21.59 0.58 13.61
N VAL A 173 -20.45 0.86 14.25
CA VAL A 173 -20.13 2.18 14.81
C VAL A 173 -19.22 2.93 13.86
N THR A 174 -19.62 4.13 13.45
CA THR A 174 -18.84 4.98 12.56
C THR A 174 -18.15 6.10 13.34
N ARG A 175 -16.86 6.32 13.05
CA ARG A 175 -16.05 7.41 13.62
C ARG A 175 -15.14 8.03 12.54
N PRO A 176 -14.90 9.32 12.60
CA PRO A 176 -13.90 9.96 11.76
C PRO A 176 -12.49 9.49 12.18
N VAL A 177 -11.69 9.09 11.19
CA VAL A 177 -10.30 8.69 11.36
C VAL A 177 -9.44 9.42 10.35
N THR A 178 -8.26 9.88 10.76
CA THR A 178 -7.28 10.49 9.86
C THR A 178 -6.10 9.54 9.68
N LEU A 179 -5.77 9.27 8.42
CA LEU A 179 -4.62 8.47 8.02
C LEU A 179 -3.52 9.37 7.46
N ASP A 180 -2.28 9.05 7.81
CA ASP A 180 -1.09 9.54 7.10
C ASP A 180 -0.93 8.69 5.84
N LEU A 181 -1.14 9.28 4.67
CA LEU A 181 -1.08 8.63 3.38
C LEU A 181 0.16 9.08 2.61
N HIS A 182 0.90 8.12 2.08
CA HIS A 182 2.05 8.35 1.19
C HIS A 182 1.81 7.69 -0.15
N TYR A 183 1.88 8.47 -1.22
CA TYR A 183 1.95 7.96 -2.59
C TYR A 183 3.40 7.63 -2.92
N LEU A 184 3.67 6.37 -3.24
CA LEU A 184 5.03 5.86 -3.51
C LEU A 184 5.40 5.93 -5.00
N GLY A 185 4.44 6.24 -5.85
CA GLY A 185 4.64 6.32 -7.30
C GLY A 185 3.80 5.30 -8.07
N ALA A 186 3.95 5.34 -9.39
CA ALA A 186 3.32 4.39 -10.30
C ALA A 186 4.36 3.82 -11.28
N ALA A 187 4.21 2.54 -11.62
CA ALA A 187 5.06 1.85 -12.58
C ALA A 187 4.26 0.82 -13.37
N ARG A 188 4.77 0.44 -14.55
CA ARG A 188 4.20 -0.68 -15.31
C ARG A 188 4.88 -1.98 -14.89
N ASP A 189 4.09 -3.00 -14.67
CA ASP A 189 4.58 -4.35 -14.46
C ASP A 189 5.11 -4.97 -15.79
N PRO A 190 5.75 -6.16 -15.77
CA PRO A 190 6.25 -6.81 -16.98
C PRO A 190 5.17 -7.11 -18.03
N CYS A 191 3.91 -7.18 -17.64
CA CYS A 191 2.76 -7.39 -18.54
C CYS A 191 2.24 -6.06 -19.12
N GLY A 192 2.82 -4.92 -18.73
CA GLY A 192 2.43 -3.59 -19.19
C GLY A 192 1.29 -2.95 -18.39
N THR A 193 0.78 -3.60 -17.33
CA THR A 193 -0.26 -3.06 -16.46
C THR A 193 0.30 -1.95 -15.59
N LEU A 194 -0.32 -0.77 -15.63
CA LEU A 194 0.04 0.33 -14.75
C LEU A 194 -0.42 0.02 -13.32
N LYS A 195 0.49 0.16 -12.36
CA LYS A 195 0.20 -0.02 -10.93
C LYS A 195 0.64 1.21 -10.16
N ALA A 196 -0.21 1.71 -9.29
CA ALA A 196 0.13 2.76 -8.32
C ALA A 196 0.29 2.13 -6.94
N ALA A 197 1.23 2.64 -6.14
CA ALA A 197 1.52 2.12 -4.82
C ALA A 197 1.38 3.22 -3.75
N PHE A 198 0.86 2.81 -2.58
CA PHE A 198 0.54 3.69 -1.47
C PHE A 198 0.88 3.01 -0.14
N GLU A 199 1.25 3.81 0.85
CA GLU A 199 1.26 3.44 2.26
C GLU A 199 0.30 4.34 3.03
N ALA A 200 -0.45 3.78 3.99
CA ALA A 200 -1.26 4.57 4.90
C ALA A 200 -1.14 4.06 6.33
N LYS A 201 -1.12 4.97 7.30
CA LYS A 201 -1.02 4.67 8.72
C LYS A 201 -2.00 5.49 9.54
N ALA A 202 -2.58 4.86 10.56
CA ALA A 202 -3.40 5.54 11.55
C ALA A 202 -3.28 4.85 12.91
N GLN A 203 -3.72 5.54 13.95
CA GLN A 203 -3.97 4.95 15.26
C GLN A 203 -5.43 5.21 15.64
N ILE A 204 -6.12 4.16 16.09
CA ILE A 204 -7.50 4.26 16.58
C ILE A 204 -7.58 3.77 18.02
N ASN A 205 -8.58 4.23 18.75
CA ASN A 205 -9.00 3.61 20.01
C ASN A 205 -10.15 2.65 19.70
N ARG A 206 -9.94 1.34 19.89
CA ARG A 206 -10.93 0.31 19.59
C ARG A 206 -12.21 0.45 20.43
N GLU A 207 -12.11 1.05 21.63
CA GLU A 207 -13.25 1.25 22.52
C GLU A 207 -14.25 2.27 21.95
N ASP A 208 -13.80 3.23 21.10
CA ASP A 208 -14.66 4.19 20.41
C ASP A 208 -15.60 3.50 19.40
N PHE A 209 -15.29 2.28 19.00
CA PHE A 209 -16.08 1.41 18.12
C PHE A 209 -16.86 0.33 18.88
N GLY A 210 -16.93 0.42 20.23
CA GLY A 210 -17.62 -0.55 21.06
C GLY A 210 -16.88 -1.88 21.26
N LEU A 211 -15.61 -1.97 20.89
CA LEU A 211 -14.76 -3.15 21.12
C LEU A 211 -14.14 -3.06 22.53
N THR A 212 -14.96 -3.24 23.55
CA THR A 212 -14.60 -2.95 24.95
C THR A 212 -14.10 -4.18 25.72
N TRP A 213 -14.25 -5.39 25.16
CA TRP A 213 -13.80 -6.60 25.83
C TRP A 213 -12.35 -6.50 26.29
N ASN A 214 -12.09 -6.84 27.57
CA ASN A 214 -10.74 -6.86 28.13
C ASN A 214 -10.72 -7.69 29.42
N ARG A 215 -9.52 -7.97 29.91
CA ARG A 215 -9.29 -8.56 31.24
C ARG A 215 -8.27 -7.72 31.99
N ALA A 216 -8.58 -7.42 33.25
CA ALA A 216 -7.62 -6.80 34.16
C ALA A 216 -6.53 -7.83 34.53
N LEU A 217 -5.30 -7.37 34.64
CA LEU A 217 -4.15 -8.17 35.06
C LEU A 217 -3.93 -8.01 36.57
N GLU A 218 -3.55 -9.07 37.25
CA GLU A 218 -3.21 -9.02 38.70
C GLU A 218 -2.03 -8.06 38.96
N SER A 219 -1.11 -7.91 38.02
CA SER A 219 0.01 -6.98 38.06
C SER A 219 -0.38 -5.51 37.79
N GLY A 220 -1.65 -5.24 37.58
CA GLY A 220 -2.16 -3.96 37.06
C GLY A 220 -2.09 -3.85 35.54
N GLY A 221 -3.00 -3.07 34.95
CA GLY A 221 -3.11 -2.89 33.51
C GLY A 221 -4.13 -3.82 32.85
N LEU A 222 -4.13 -3.85 31.52
CA LEU A 222 -5.10 -4.53 30.68
C LEU A 222 -4.43 -5.60 29.82
N LEU A 223 -5.17 -6.67 29.53
CA LEU A 223 -4.71 -7.77 28.69
C LEU A 223 -4.46 -7.30 27.25
N VAL A 224 -5.35 -6.46 26.71
CA VAL A 224 -5.27 -5.92 25.35
C VAL A 224 -5.31 -4.39 25.40
N ASP A 225 -4.36 -3.74 24.73
CA ASP A 225 -4.34 -2.28 24.63
C ASP A 225 -5.61 -1.76 23.95
N ARG A 226 -6.02 -0.56 24.34
CA ARG A 226 -7.09 0.18 23.69
C ARG A 226 -6.69 0.73 22.34
N HIS A 227 -5.40 1.02 22.15
CA HIS A 227 -4.89 1.58 20.91
C HIS A 227 -4.51 0.47 19.91
N VAL A 228 -4.97 0.66 18.70
CA VAL A 228 -4.67 -0.20 17.56
C VAL A 228 -4.05 0.67 16.46
N ASN A 229 -2.83 0.31 16.03
CA ASN A 229 -2.20 0.94 14.88
C ASN A 229 -2.63 0.21 13.62
N LEU A 230 -3.06 0.96 12.63
CA LEU A 230 -3.40 0.48 11.29
C LEU A 230 -2.21 0.74 10.37
N GLU A 231 -1.82 -0.27 9.60
CA GLU A 231 -0.74 -0.20 8.61
C GLU A 231 -1.27 -0.82 7.32
N ILE A 232 -1.36 0.00 6.28
CA ILE A 232 -1.87 -0.40 4.97
C ILE A 232 -0.77 -0.19 3.94
N GLU A 233 -0.45 -1.22 3.18
CA GLU A 233 0.39 -1.17 1.99
C GLU A 233 -0.48 -1.57 0.81
N ALA A 234 -0.77 -0.65 -0.11
CA ALA A 234 -1.74 -0.88 -1.17
C ALA A 234 -1.13 -0.70 -2.55
N GLN A 235 -1.48 -1.60 -3.44
CA GLN A 235 -1.35 -1.39 -4.88
C GLN A 235 -2.72 -1.26 -5.52
N ALA A 236 -2.78 -0.49 -6.61
CA ALA A 236 -4.00 -0.32 -7.35
C ALA A 236 -3.74 -0.31 -8.86
N VAL A 237 -4.75 -0.72 -9.61
CA VAL A 237 -4.76 -0.73 -11.07
C VAL A 237 -5.83 0.22 -11.59
N PRO A 238 -5.65 0.84 -12.78
CA PRO A 238 -6.69 1.63 -13.39
C PRO A 238 -7.93 0.77 -13.65
N LYS A 239 -9.09 1.29 -13.24
CA LYS A 239 -10.36 0.66 -13.57
C LYS A 239 -10.61 0.84 -15.06
N THR A 240 -10.49 -0.23 -15.82
CA THR A 240 -10.75 -0.21 -17.26
C THR A 240 -12.25 0.01 -17.46
N ARG A 241 -12.63 1.14 -18.09
CA ARG A 241 -14.01 1.28 -18.56
C ARG A 241 -14.26 0.17 -19.57
N VAL A 242 -15.08 -0.82 -19.22
CA VAL A 242 -15.70 -1.68 -20.23
C VAL A 242 -16.60 -0.75 -21.05
N PRO A 243 -16.41 -0.61 -22.38
CA PRO A 243 -17.34 0.16 -23.18
C PRO A 243 -18.72 -0.45 -22.98
N ALA A 244 -19.71 0.39 -22.66
CA ALA A 244 -21.10 -0.06 -22.66
C ALA A 244 -21.41 -0.63 -24.05
N ALA A 245 -21.87 -1.88 -24.08
CA ALA A 245 -22.29 -2.58 -25.28
C ALA A 245 -23.53 -1.93 -25.89
#